data_0887a1b2f88fc4ca5f314fdb62384e0f
#
_entry.id   0887a1b2f88fc4ca5f314fdb62384e0f
#
_cell.length_a   1.000
_cell.length_b   1.000
_cell.length_c   1.000
_cell.angle_alpha   90.00
_cell.angle_beta   90.00
_cell.angle_gamma   90.00
#
_symmetry.space_group_name_H-M   'P 1'
#
loop_
_entity.id
_entity.type
_entity.pdbx_description
1 polymer ?
#
loop_
_entity_poly.entity_id
_entity_poly.type
_entity_poly.pdbx_seq_one_letter_code
_entity_poly.pdbx_strand_id
1 'polypeptide(L)'
;MTTASSVRRRGVVCGLILGALLLAARPASADLILFDKDGWTFFTDGRINTFFSYGQGNDFPKPTPNNLDPNVSHSVIGDGAPFTAGFPTQPQGFNGKYSAVRLRSGFLGSIIAFGIKRQATEWTSIKSYVAMWQTAETNFRNRDFDVLGKDNPYRSFDVREGWLAIEGPWGALVAGKQGGILGGISTEIDFLYGHNYGLGLPCVEFYFPSCGHIGTGALGNGVAAGFTYTTPSLGGLRFKGGLYDPVRLLGAWERAPYPRPEAALWFERRISPSVMFKVQGEGMYQYIAIKENVREDRVWGVEGGARLEAGPLRLGISAYHGKGLGSYIALQNAASTFDQVYRDMRYFTGMYAQLALVFAREQFSTGIGRVMGHLLDSDKNGHVVLDDMGRPMLDMNGNPIIDLTPAYGNSNLKYQTGFSLAFYHHVSDVLVLGIDYFRFQTDWWGARNATLDPTTSTVTMLQPGSLPGEKQVVHFLNMGATFHW
;
A
#
# COMPACT_ATOMS: atom_id res chain seq x y z
N MET A 1 -43.42 52.76 -11.79
CA MET A 1 -43.59 51.30 -12.05
C MET A 1 -42.59 50.86 -13.11
N THR A 2 -41.36 50.60 -12.76
CA THR A 2 -40.33 49.95 -13.63
C THR A 2 -39.05 49.74 -12.87
N THR A 3 -38.99 48.72 -11.96
CA THR A 3 -37.74 48.29 -11.35
C THR A 3 -37.71 46.80 -10.94
N ALA A 4 -38.66 45.98 -11.43
CA ALA A 4 -38.74 44.56 -10.99
C ALA A 4 -38.20 43.52 -12.02
N SER A 5 -37.77 43.94 -13.25
CA SER A 5 -37.40 42.98 -14.32
C SER A 5 -35.91 42.75 -14.49
N SER A 6 -35.03 43.55 -13.88
CA SER A 6 -33.56 43.42 -14.08
C SER A 6 -32.89 42.45 -13.10
N VAL A 7 -33.47 42.18 -11.93
CA VAL A 7 -32.91 41.29 -10.92
C VAL A 7 -33.12 39.81 -11.28
N ARG A 8 -34.23 39.45 -11.93
CA ARG A 8 -34.50 38.07 -12.35
C ARG A 8 -33.60 37.58 -13.48
N ARG A 9 -33.18 38.47 -14.40
CA ARG A 9 -32.28 38.07 -15.50
C ARG A 9 -30.85 37.81 -15.04
N ARG A 10 -30.34 38.50 -14.01
CA ARG A 10 -28.97 38.26 -13.48
C ARG A 10 -28.87 36.96 -12.69
N GLY A 11 -29.91 36.56 -11.98
CA GLY A 11 -29.95 35.29 -11.26
C GLY A 11 -29.96 34.07 -12.18
N VAL A 12 -30.64 34.12 -13.31
CA VAL A 12 -30.72 33.04 -14.31
C VAL A 12 -29.42 32.89 -15.07
N VAL A 13 -28.73 33.98 -15.40
CA VAL A 13 -27.42 33.93 -16.07
C VAL A 13 -26.33 33.38 -15.15
N CYS A 14 -26.29 33.77 -13.88
CA CYS A 14 -25.35 33.17 -12.90
C CYS A 14 -25.64 31.69 -12.66
N GLY A 15 -26.89 31.26 -12.61
CA GLY A 15 -27.26 29.85 -12.47
C GLY A 15 -26.91 29.01 -13.70
N LEU A 16 -27.01 29.56 -14.91
CA LEU A 16 -26.62 28.86 -16.14
C LEU A 16 -25.10 28.79 -16.32
N ILE A 17 -24.34 29.80 -15.88
CA ILE A 17 -22.87 29.77 -15.91
C ILE A 17 -22.34 28.78 -14.87
N LEU A 18 -22.91 28.71 -13.67
CA LEU A 18 -22.57 27.69 -12.67
C LEU A 18 -22.92 26.27 -13.15
N GLY A 19 -24.09 26.13 -13.82
CA GLY A 19 -24.53 24.86 -14.40
C GLY A 19 -23.68 24.40 -15.57
N ALA A 20 -23.16 25.31 -16.40
CA ALA A 20 -22.27 24.98 -17.53
C ALA A 20 -20.85 24.59 -17.07
N LEU A 21 -20.37 25.15 -15.96
CA LEU A 21 -19.08 24.75 -15.36
C LEU A 21 -19.12 23.37 -14.70
N LEU A 22 -20.29 22.84 -14.37
CA LEU A 22 -20.46 21.51 -13.77
C LEU A 22 -20.56 20.38 -14.79
N LEU A 23 -20.67 20.70 -16.09
CA LEU A 23 -20.87 19.73 -17.18
C LEU A 23 -19.58 19.34 -17.92
N ALA A 24 -18.44 19.93 -17.61
CA ALA A 24 -17.17 19.47 -18.14
C ALA A 24 -16.75 18.17 -17.43
N ALA A 25 -17.38 17.05 -17.82
CA ALA A 25 -16.81 15.74 -17.56
C ALA A 25 -15.41 15.73 -18.19
N ARG A 26 -14.37 15.61 -17.37
CA ARG A 26 -13.01 15.40 -17.88
C ARG A 26 -13.05 14.14 -18.74
N PRO A 27 -12.53 14.16 -19.98
CA PRO A 27 -12.35 12.91 -20.70
C PRO A 27 -11.48 12.00 -19.85
N ALA A 28 -11.90 10.75 -19.69
CA ALA A 28 -11.02 9.72 -19.21
C ALA A 28 -9.79 9.71 -20.12
N SER A 29 -8.58 9.60 -19.56
CA SER A 29 -7.37 9.40 -20.35
C SER A 29 -7.65 8.28 -21.35
N ALA A 30 -7.71 8.60 -22.61
CA ALA A 30 -7.94 7.63 -23.65
C ALA A 30 -6.58 7.05 -24.06
N ASP A 31 -6.52 5.72 -24.26
CA ASP A 31 -5.34 5.07 -24.81
C ASP A 31 -4.83 5.88 -26.04
N LEU A 32 -3.56 6.24 -26.08
CA LEU A 32 -2.97 6.87 -27.26
C LEU A 32 -2.84 5.79 -28.35
N ILE A 33 -3.66 5.89 -29.38
CA ILE A 33 -3.64 4.92 -30.50
C ILE A 33 -2.40 5.21 -31.35
N LEU A 34 -1.53 4.21 -31.46
CA LEU A 34 -0.34 4.27 -32.29
C LEU A 34 -0.68 3.98 -33.75
N PHE A 35 -1.49 2.94 -34.00
CA PHE A 35 -2.02 2.62 -35.31
C PHE A 35 -3.14 1.57 -35.21
N ASP A 36 -3.99 1.57 -36.24
CA ASP A 36 -5.01 0.55 -36.50
C ASP A 36 -4.68 -0.14 -37.83
N LYS A 37 -4.70 -1.48 -37.81
CA LYS A 37 -4.46 -2.29 -39.02
C LYS A 37 -5.20 -3.63 -38.95
N ASP A 38 -5.95 -3.94 -39.97
CA ASP A 38 -6.64 -5.23 -40.15
C ASP A 38 -7.54 -5.60 -38.95
N GLY A 39 -8.17 -4.60 -38.31
CA GLY A 39 -9.01 -4.76 -37.13
C GLY A 39 -8.23 -4.90 -35.80
N TRP A 40 -6.91 -4.77 -35.83
CA TRP A 40 -6.07 -4.65 -34.67
C TRP A 40 -5.78 -3.20 -34.34
N THR A 41 -6.04 -2.78 -33.11
CA THR A 41 -5.67 -1.47 -32.56
C THR A 41 -4.47 -1.64 -31.65
N PHE A 42 -3.38 -0.98 -31.99
CA PHE A 42 -2.19 -0.86 -31.15
C PHE A 42 -2.23 0.48 -30.41
N PHE A 43 -2.01 0.44 -29.11
CA PHE A 43 -2.06 1.63 -28.27
C PHE A 43 -0.95 1.65 -27.24
N THR A 44 -0.67 2.79 -26.70
CA THR A 44 0.18 3.01 -25.54
C THR A 44 -0.56 3.84 -24.52
N ASP A 45 -0.31 3.59 -23.27
CA ASP A 45 -0.63 4.49 -22.18
C ASP A 45 0.57 4.61 -21.23
N GLY A 46 0.57 5.63 -20.43
CA GLY A 46 1.66 5.77 -19.49
C GLY A 46 1.69 7.10 -18.77
N ARG A 47 2.71 7.23 -17.97
CA ARG A 47 3.01 8.46 -17.26
C ARG A 47 4.48 8.54 -16.90
N ILE A 48 4.97 9.77 -16.79
CA ILE A 48 6.28 10.09 -16.22
C ILE A 48 6.02 11.11 -15.12
N ASN A 49 6.58 10.85 -13.95
CA ASN A 49 6.47 11.78 -12.83
C ASN A 49 7.79 11.91 -12.08
N THR A 50 8.03 13.09 -11.54
CA THR A 50 9.20 13.39 -10.73
C THR A 50 8.84 14.46 -9.71
N PHE A 51 9.25 14.23 -8.48
CA PHE A 51 8.99 15.11 -7.36
C PHE A 51 10.25 15.36 -6.56
N PHE A 52 10.41 16.59 -6.12
CA PHE A 52 11.34 16.97 -5.08
C PHE A 52 10.67 16.71 -3.74
N SER A 53 11.36 16.02 -2.83
CA SER A 53 10.89 15.69 -1.50
C SER A 53 11.89 16.18 -0.46
N TYR A 54 11.41 16.93 0.52
CA TYR A 54 12.17 17.34 1.69
C TYR A 54 11.51 16.74 2.93
N GLY A 55 12.27 15.95 3.68
CA GLY A 55 11.82 15.32 4.92
C GLY A 55 12.58 15.87 6.13
N GLN A 56 11.87 16.12 7.22
CA GLN A 56 12.43 16.54 8.49
C GLN A 56 11.67 15.93 9.66
N GLY A 57 12.38 15.50 10.70
CA GLY A 57 11.73 14.94 11.88
C GLY A 57 12.70 14.40 12.92
N ASN A 58 12.18 13.51 13.75
CA ASN A 58 13.01 12.78 14.70
C ASN A 58 13.81 11.71 13.95
N ASP A 59 14.98 11.43 14.47
CA ASP A 59 15.74 10.27 14.06
C ASP A 59 15.04 8.96 14.48
N PHE A 60 15.57 7.86 13.98
CA PHE A 60 15.11 6.55 14.40
C PHE A 60 15.33 6.35 15.87
N PRO A 61 14.41 5.65 16.54
CA PRO A 61 14.64 5.24 17.91
C PRO A 61 15.98 4.51 18.03
N LYS A 62 16.81 4.92 18.96
CA LYS A 62 18.05 4.20 19.24
C LYS A 62 17.70 2.80 19.72
N PRO A 63 18.45 1.78 19.29
CA PRO A 63 18.35 0.46 19.92
C PRO A 63 18.47 0.65 21.43
N THR A 64 17.51 0.15 22.18
CA THR A 64 17.66 0.13 23.66
C THR A 64 18.85 -0.75 24.00
N PRO A 65 19.59 -0.48 25.10
CA PRO A 65 20.73 -1.30 25.51
C PRO A 65 20.41 -2.79 25.63
N ASN A 66 19.14 -3.13 25.77
CA ASN A 66 18.64 -4.52 25.87
C ASN A 66 18.15 -5.06 24.54
N ASN A 67 18.29 -4.32 23.46
CA ASN A 67 18.02 -4.81 22.12
C ASN A 67 19.22 -5.64 21.67
N LEU A 68 19.17 -6.91 21.93
CA LEU A 68 20.29 -7.86 21.73
C LEU A 68 20.54 -8.16 20.25
N ASP A 69 19.65 -7.76 19.36
CA ASP A 69 19.88 -7.91 17.94
C ASP A 69 20.20 -6.56 17.28
N PRO A 70 21.50 -6.26 17.10
CA PRO A 70 21.94 -5.05 16.43
C PRO A 70 21.54 -5.00 14.94
N ASN A 71 21.03 -6.12 14.40
CA ASN A 71 20.65 -6.25 13.00
C ASN A 71 19.16 -6.00 12.75
N VAL A 72 18.36 -5.80 13.79
CA VAL A 72 16.95 -5.46 13.63
C VAL A 72 16.80 -3.94 13.50
N SER A 73 16.52 -3.49 12.33
CA SER A 73 16.15 -2.10 12.09
C SER A 73 14.71 -1.86 12.50
N HIS A 74 14.48 -0.78 13.21
CA HIS A 74 13.19 -0.39 13.74
C HIS A 74 12.50 0.68 12.88
N SER A 75 13.12 1.04 11.77
CA SER A 75 12.59 2.10 10.93
C SER A 75 11.69 1.57 9.84
N VAL A 76 10.59 2.26 9.65
CA VAL A 76 9.64 2.07 8.55
C VAL A 76 9.66 3.26 7.62
N ILE A 77 10.48 4.26 7.90
CA ILE A 77 10.59 5.47 7.10
C ILE A 77 11.91 5.49 6.38
N GLY A 78 11.85 6.13 5.28
CA GLY A 78 13.00 6.31 4.45
C GLY A 78 13.03 5.25 3.39
N ASP A 79 14.17 5.03 2.94
CA ASP A 79 14.41 4.08 1.88
C ASP A 79 14.55 2.64 2.45
N GLY A 80 14.02 2.34 3.67
CA GLY A 80 14.12 1.07 4.40
C GLY A 80 12.78 0.42 4.69
N ALA A 81 12.47 -0.71 4.06
CA ALA A 81 11.47 -1.63 4.56
C ALA A 81 11.85 -2.07 5.98
N PRO A 82 10.92 -2.54 6.82
CA PRO A 82 11.28 -3.17 8.07
C PRO A 82 12.29 -4.28 7.77
N PHE A 83 13.45 -4.22 8.42
CA PHE A 83 14.60 -5.03 8.07
C PHE A 83 14.43 -6.48 8.40
N THR A 84 14.82 -7.31 7.46
CA THR A 84 15.23 -8.69 7.73
C THR A 84 16.56 -8.70 8.48
N ALA A 85 16.66 -9.52 9.50
CA ALA A 85 17.89 -9.76 10.25
C ALA A 85 19.09 -9.97 9.31
N GLY A 86 20.21 -9.31 9.61
CA GLY A 86 21.47 -9.49 8.88
C GLY A 86 22.04 -8.27 8.17
N PHE A 87 21.42 -7.10 8.29
CA PHE A 87 21.97 -5.87 7.73
C PHE A 87 22.60 -4.98 8.80
N PRO A 88 23.71 -4.31 8.48
CA PRO A 88 24.34 -3.40 9.42
C PRO A 88 23.40 -2.28 9.84
N THR A 89 23.53 -1.89 11.09
CA THR A 89 22.79 -0.78 11.69
C THR A 89 22.74 0.42 10.76
N GLN A 90 21.55 0.94 10.58
CA GLN A 90 21.31 2.18 9.82
C GLN A 90 22.27 3.28 10.26
N PRO A 91 22.76 4.10 9.32
CA PRO A 91 23.39 5.35 9.72
C PRO A 91 22.37 6.15 10.49
N GLN A 92 22.63 6.36 11.75
CA GLN A 92 21.80 7.22 12.59
C GLN A 92 21.94 8.64 12.06
N GLY A 93 20.83 9.35 11.95
CA GLY A 93 20.84 10.75 11.60
C GLY A 93 21.76 11.54 12.54
N PHE A 94 22.30 12.62 12.06
CA PHE A 94 23.18 13.46 12.87
C PHE A 94 22.39 14.08 14.03
N ASN A 95 22.80 13.80 15.26
CA ASN A 95 22.25 14.41 16.48
C ASN A 95 20.77 14.09 16.79
N GLY A 96 20.27 12.92 16.44
CA GLY A 96 18.88 12.52 16.74
C GLY A 96 17.83 13.25 15.90
N LYS A 97 18.20 13.76 14.73
CA LYS A 97 17.31 14.44 13.79
C LYS A 97 17.36 13.77 12.42
N TYR A 98 16.18 13.53 11.89
CA TYR A 98 16.03 13.15 10.49
C TYR A 98 15.99 14.40 9.61
N SER A 99 16.77 14.44 8.54
CA SER A 99 16.68 15.46 7.50
C SER A 99 17.15 14.86 6.18
N ALA A 100 16.33 14.87 5.16
CA ALA A 100 16.68 14.35 3.86
C ALA A 100 16.04 15.13 2.72
N VAL A 101 16.78 15.25 1.62
CA VAL A 101 16.33 15.80 0.35
C VAL A 101 16.43 14.72 -0.72
N ARG A 102 15.37 14.54 -1.51
CA ARG A 102 15.31 13.52 -2.56
C ARG A 102 14.62 14.03 -3.81
N LEU A 103 15.05 13.51 -4.96
CA LEU A 103 14.19 13.45 -6.15
C LEU A 103 13.59 12.05 -6.20
N ARG A 104 12.27 11.97 -6.33
CA ARG A 104 11.51 10.72 -6.28
C ARG A 104 10.48 10.63 -7.37
N SER A 105 10.20 9.41 -7.79
CA SER A 105 8.99 9.12 -8.54
C SER A 105 7.77 9.20 -7.61
N GLY A 106 6.65 9.61 -8.16
CA GLY A 106 5.38 9.63 -7.47
C GLY A 106 4.84 8.24 -7.13
N PHE A 107 3.74 8.21 -6.42
CA PHE A 107 3.00 7.00 -6.15
C PHE A 107 2.63 6.30 -7.47
N LEU A 108 2.84 5.01 -7.53
CA LEU A 108 2.77 4.17 -8.72
C LEU A 108 3.85 4.46 -9.80
N GLY A 109 4.83 5.32 -9.52
CA GLY A 109 6.02 5.51 -10.36
C GLY A 109 5.77 6.03 -11.77
N SER A 110 6.80 5.99 -12.60
CA SER A 110 6.69 6.21 -14.05
C SER A 110 6.36 4.90 -14.73
N ILE A 111 5.39 4.90 -15.63
CA ILE A 111 4.91 3.70 -16.34
C ILE A 111 4.91 3.97 -17.83
N ILE A 112 5.41 3.03 -18.59
CA ILE A 112 5.24 2.94 -20.04
C ILE A 112 4.58 1.62 -20.33
N ALA A 113 3.43 1.67 -20.99
CA ALA A 113 2.66 0.49 -21.31
C ALA A 113 2.30 0.40 -22.79
N PHE A 114 2.21 -0.80 -23.29
CA PHE A 114 1.78 -1.12 -24.65
C PHE A 114 0.66 -2.12 -24.60
N GLY A 115 -0.31 -1.93 -25.47
CA GLY A 115 -1.42 -2.83 -25.60
C GLY A 115 -1.82 -3.07 -27.06
N ILE A 116 -2.50 -4.18 -27.24
CA ILE A 116 -3.12 -4.54 -28.50
C ILE A 116 -4.54 -5.03 -28.21
N LYS A 117 -5.51 -4.56 -28.98
CA LYS A 117 -6.91 -4.99 -28.86
C LYS A 117 -7.51 -5.28 -30.22
N ARG A 118 -8.48 -6.21 -30.23
CA ARG A 118 -9.24 -6.57 -31.40
C ARG A 118 -10.65 -7.02 -31.01
N GLN A 119 -11.63 -6.66 -31.82
CA GLN A 119 -12.94 -7.29 -31.80
C GLN A 119 -12.83 -8.68 -32.47
N ALA A 120 -12.90 -9.75 -31.69
CA ALA A 120 -12.76 -11.12 -32.20
C ALA A 120 -14.07 -11.66 -32.82
N THR A 121 -15.21 -11.31 -32.23
CA THR A 121 -16.55 -11.58 -32.72
C THR A 121 -17.46 -10.38 -32.45
N GLU A 122 -18.73 -10.43 -32.89
CA GLU A 122 -19.71 -9.38 -32.55
C GLU A 122 -19.84 -9.15 -31.02
N TRP A 123 -19.58 -10.17 -30.23
CA TRP A 123 -19.82 -10.17 -28.77
C TRP A 123 -18.53 -10.26 -27.93
N THR A 124 -17.38 -10.42 -28.56
CA THR A 124 -16.14 -10.73 -27.82
C THR A 124 -15.00 -9.87 -28.32
N SER A 125 -14.37 -9.13 -27.41
CA SER A 125 -13.11 -8.44 -27.63
C SER A 125 -11.97 -9.17 -26.91
N ILE A 126 -10.77 -9.03 -27.47
CA ILE A 126 -9.53 -9.53 -26.91
C ILE A 126 -8.60 -8.34 -26.72
N LYS A 127 -7.96 -8.25 -25.56
CA LYS A 127 -6.98 -7.22 -25.22
C LYS A 127 -5.76 -7.88 -24.58
N SER A 128 -4.57 -7.51 -25.00
CA SER A 128 -3.33 -7.83 -24.30
C SER A 128 -2.61 -6.54 -23.90
N TYR A 129 -1.93 -6.57 -22.77
CA TYR A 129 -1.31 -5.39 -22.16
C TYR A 129 -0.03 -5.78 -21.46
N VAL A 130 1.02 -4.97 -21.64
CA VAL A 130 2.29 -5.09 -20.94
C VAL A 130 2.69 -3.73 -20.42
N ALA A 131 2.97 -3.60 -19.13
CA ALA A 131 3.40 -2.36 -18.50
C ALA A 131 4.76 -2.52 -17.82
N MET A 132 5.65 -1.59 -18.14
CA MET A 132 6.98 -1.46 -17.56
C MET A 132 6.98 -0.27 -16.61
N TRP A 133 7.42 -0.51 -15.38
CA TRP A 133 7.51 0.50 -14.35
C TRP A 133 8.95 0.92 -14.15
N GLN A 134 9.17 2.22 -14.06
CA GLN A 134 10.47 2.84 -13.85
C GLN A 134 10.41 3.77 -12.65
N THR A 135 11.52 3.87 -11.94
CA THR A 135 11.73 4.86 -10.89
C THR A 135 12.73 5.92 -11.36
N ALA A 136 12.51 7.17 -10.98
CA ALA A 136 13.42 8.28 -11.28
C ALA A 136 14.63 8.32 -10.31
N GLU A 137 14.58 7.52 -9.26
CA GLU A 137 15.62 7.47 -8.24
C GLU A 137 16.91 6.88 -8.78
N THR A 138 18.01 7.54 -8.41
CA THR A 138 19.36 7.05 -8.73
C THR A 138 19.69 5.86 -7.84
N ASN A 139 20.04 4.73 -8.43
CA ASN A 139 20.42 3.49 -7.73
C ASN A 139 21.82 3.52 -7.15
N PHE A 140 22.29 4.65 -6.60
CA PHE A 140 23.67 4.75 -6.12
C PHE A 140 23.81 4.58 -4.61
N ARG A 141 24.97 4.10 -4.21
CA ARG A 141 25.47 3.78 -2.86
C ARG A 141 25.36 4.93 -1.83
N ASN A 142 25.03 6.13 -2.26
CA ASN A 142 25.09 7.34 -1.44
C ASN A 142 23.69 7.80 -0.93
N ARG A 143 22.72 6.92 -0.89
CA ARG A 143 21.46 7.25 -0.19
C ARG A 143 21.66 6.96 1.28
N ASP A 144 21.53 7.97 2.11
CA ASP A 144 21.67 7.86 3.57
C ASP A 144 20.76 6.82 4.22
N PHE A 145 19.82 6.26 3.45
CA PHE A 145 18.83 5.27 3.89
C PHE A 145 18.71 4.07 2.95
N ASP A 146 19.60 3.93 1.99
CA ASP A 146 19.62 2.72 1.13
C ASP A 146 20.35 1.59 1.84
N VAL A 147 19.67 1.02 2.81
CA VAL A 147 20.20 -0.03 3.68
C VAL A 147 20.42 -1.33 2.95
N LEU A 148 19.81 -1.49 1.83
CA LEU A 148 19.91 -2.74 1.09
C LEU A 148 21.11 -2.80 0.16
N GLY A 149 21.94 -1.74 0.14
CA GLY A 149 23.17 -1.74 -0.65
C GLY A 149 22.95 -2.24 -2.06
N LYS A 150 21.80 -1.95 -2.66
CA LYS A 150 21.40 -2.58 -3.90
C LYS A 150 21.97 -1.84 -5.07
N ASP A 151 23.22 -2.08 -5.25
CA ASP A 151 23.91 -1.94 -6.53
C ASP A 151 23.30 -2.88 -7.59
N ASN A 152 21.99 -3.01 -7.67
CA ASN A 152 21.41 -3.80 -8.73
C ASN A 152 21.03 -2.86 -9.89
N PRO A 153 21.92 -2.70 -10.88
CA PRO A 153 21.68 -1.85 -12.03
C PRO A 153 20.52 -2.33 -12.90
N TYR A 154 20.00 -3.53 -12.64
CA TYR A 154 18.95 -4.17 -13.41
C TYR A 154 17.53 -3.80 -12.96
N ARG A 155 17.35 -2.86 -12.00
CA ARG A 155 16.05 -2.53 -11.45
C ARG A 155 15.45 -1.20 -11.91
N SER A 156 16.03 -0.58 -12.94
CA SER A 156 15.46 0.62 -13.55
C SER A 156 14.10 0.35 -14.20
N PHE A 157 13.85 -0.89 -14.64
CA PHE A 157 12.60 -1.30 -15.26
C PHE A 157 12.12 -2.62 -14.63
N ASP A 158 10.85 -2.65 -14.23
CA ASP A 158 10.14 -3.84 -13.81
C ASP A 158 8.94 -4.07 -14.72
N VAL A 159 8.87 -5.23 -15.38
CA VAL A 159 7.66 -5.65 -16.11
C VAL A 159 6.64 -6.08 -15.06
N ARG A 160 5.84 -5.15 -14.65
CA ARG A 160 4.93 -5.32 -13.52
C ARG A 160 3.60 -5.92 -13.88
N GLU A 161 3.13 -5.60 -15.06
CA GLU A 161 1.88 -6.13 -15.59
C GLU A 161 2.14 -6.77 -16.95
N GLY A 162 1.49 -7.90 -17.17
CA GLY A 162 1.52 -8.62 -18.45
C GLY A 162 0.36 -9.58 -18.47
N TRP A 163 -0.74 -9.21 -19.15
CA TRP A 163 -1.97 -9.96 -19.11
C TRP A 163 -2.73 -9.95 -20.43
N LEU A 164 -3.60 -10.96 -20.58
CA LEU A 164 -4.58 -11.11 -21.65
C LEU A 164 -5.98 -11.00 -21.04
N ALA A 165 -6.86 -10.23 -21.67
CA ALA A 165 -8.27 -10.13 -21.34
C ALA A 165 -9.14 -10.62 -22.49
N ILE A 166 -10.24 -11.30 -22.16
CA ILE A 166 -11.33 -11.65 -23.06
C ILE A 166 -12.61 -11.09 -22.45
N GLU A 167 -13.26 -10.19 -23.17
CA GLU A 167 -14.39 -9.42 -22.65
C GLU A 167 -15.61 -9.56 -23.55
N GLY A 168 -16.79 -9.56 -22.93
CA GLY A 168 -18.06 -9.64 -23.64
C GLY A 168 -19.25 -9.27 -22.77
N PRO A 169 -20.49 -9.42 -23.27
CA PRO A 169 -21.70 -9.17 -22.50
C PRO A 169 -21.82 -10.03 -21.24
N TRP A 170 -21.11 -11.14 -21.21
CA TRP A 170 -21.03 -12.09 -20.10
C TRP A 170 -20.04 -11.66 -19.01
N GLY A 171 -19.24 -10.62 -19.24
CA GLY A 171 -18.22 -10.12 -18.31
C GLY A 171 -16.82 -10.15 -18.92
N ALA A 172 -15.80 -10.22 -18.06
CA ALA A 172 -14.38 -10.20 -18.44
C ALA A 172 -13.60 -11.32 -17.76
N LEU A 173 -12.82 -12.07 -18.54
CA LEU A 173 -11.78 -13.00 -18.07
C LEU A 173 -10.42 -12.35 -18.28
N VAL A 174 -9.56 -12.33 -17.26
CA VAL A 174 -8.19 -11.82 -17.36
C VAL A 174 -7.22 -12.89 -16.86
N ALA A 175 -6.16 -13.14 -17.62
CA ALA A 175 -5.11 -14.09 -17.28
C ALA A 175 -3.74 -13.43 -17.42
N GLY A 176 -2.84 -13.63 -16.46
CA GLY A 176 -1.48 -13.10 -16.47
C GLY A 176 -1.11 -12.39 -15.20
N LYS A 177 0.01 -11.66 -15.25
CA LYS A 177 0.52 -10.86 -14.13
C LYS A 177 -0.28 -9.56 -14.02
N GLN A 178 -1.02 -9.39 -12.94
CA GLN A 178 -1.96 -8.30 -12.73
C GLN A 178 -2.06 -7.93 -11.25
N GLY A 179 -2.66 -6.79 -10.93
CA GLY A 179 -2.95 -6.43 -9.54
C GLY A 179 -3.88 -7.43 -8.86
N GLY A 180 -3.60 -7.75 -7.61
CA GLY A 180 -4.49 -8.49 -6.74
C GLY A 180 -5.82 -7.78 -6.53
N ILE A 181 -6.81 -8.49 -6.01
CA ILE A 181 -8.13 -7.93 -5.70
C ILE A 181 -8.08 -7.21 -4.35
N LEU A 182 -7.54 -7.86 -3.32
CA LEU A 182 -7.42 -7.26 -1.99
C LEU A 182 -6.47 -6.05 -2.01
N GLY A 183 -6.88 -4.93 -1.45
CA GLY A 183 -6.19 -3.64 -1.46
C GLY A 183 -6.60 -2.75 -2.65
N GLY A 184 -7.48 -3.22 -3.51
CA GLY A 184 -7.93 -2.49 -4.68
C GLY A 184 -8.72 -1.24 -4.35
N ILE A 185 -9.62 -1.33 -3.38
CA ILE A 185 -10.48 -0.20 -2.99
C ILE A 185 -9.66 0.94 -2.36
N SER A 186 -8.63 0.65 -1.57
CA SER A 186 -7.76 1.67 -0.99
C SER A 186 -7.07 2.53 -2.05
N THR A 187 -6.59 1.89 -3.13
CA THR A 187 -5.97 2.62 -4.24
C THR A 187 -7.00 3.42 -5.04
N GLU A 188 -8.20 2.87 -5.22
CA GLU A 188 -9.26 3.53 -5.99
C GLU A 188 -9.80 4.79 -5.30
N ILE A 189 -9.89 4.78 -3.98
CA ILE A 189 -10.36 5.93 -3.22
C ILE A 189 -9.28 6.97 -2.92
N ASP A 190 -8.01 6.69 -3.24
CA ASP A 190 -6.92 7.63 -3.02
C ASP A 190 -6.89 8.73 -4.11
N PHE A 191 -7.74 9.75 -3.94
CA PHE A 191 -7.83 10.90 -4.85
C PHE A 191 -6.60 11.81 -4.81
N LEU A 192 -5.77 11.70 -3.77
CA LEU A 192 -4.52 12.42 -3.66
C LEU A 192 -3.44 11.76 -4.51
N TYR A 193 -2.97 10.65 -4.05
CA TYR A 193 -1.78 10.01 -4.59
C TYR A 193 -2.11 9.01 -5.69
N GLY A 194 -3.19 8.25 -5.54
CA GLY A 194 -3.63 7.28 -6.53
C GLY A 194 -4.07 7.91 -7.85
N HIS A 195 -4.73 9.07 -7.79
CA HIS A 195 -5.25 9.76 -8.99
C HIS A 195 -4.31 10.82 -9.56
N ASN A 196 -3.47 11.46 -8.73
CA ASN A 196 -2.55 12.50 -9.17
C ASN A 196 -1.09 12.05 -9.14
N TYR A 197 -0.84 10.82 -8.72
CA TYR A 197 0.50 10.22 -8.65
C TYR A 197 1.52 11.03 -7.85
N GLY A 198 1.06 11.80 -6.85
CA GLY A 198 1.91 12.51 -5.91
C GLY A 198 2.73 11.57 -5.04
N LEU A 199 3.45 12.08 -4.04
CA LEU A 199 4.40 11.27 -3.28
C LEU A 199 3.80 10.59 -2.05
N GLY A 200 3.30 11.38 -1.12
CA GLY A 200 2.94 10.89 0.20
C GLY A 200 4.10 10.28 0.97
N LEU A 201 3.87 9.14 1.59
CA LEU A 201 4.89 8.43 2.34
C LEU A 201 6.01 7.92 1.43
N PRO A 202 7.27 8.24 1.70
CA PRO A 202 8.39 7.57 1.07
C PRO A 202 8.37 6.08 1.40
N CYS A 203 8.45 5.26 0.36
CA CYS A 203 8.54 3.82 0.47
C CYS A 203 9.93 3.34 0.15
N VAL A 204 10.18 2.14 0.58
CA VAL A 204 11.47 1.49 0.42
C VAL A 204 11.35 0.17 -0.25
N GLU A 205 10.16 -0.23 -0.52
CA GLU A 205 10.01 -1.43 -1.30
C GLU A 205 10.60 -1.23 -2.69
N PHE A 206 11.24 -2.26 -3.19
CA PHE A 206 12.02 -2.33 -4.40
C PHE A 206 11.37 -1.76 -5.66
N TYR A 207 10.07 -1.55 -5.62
CA TYR A 207 9.26 -1.22 -6.78
C TYR A 207 8.44 0.06 -6.61
N PHE A 208 8.36 0.59 -5.37
CA PHE A 208 7.60 1.79 -5.07
C PHE A 208 8.47 2.76 -4.28
N PRO A 209 9.02 3.77 -4.93
CA PRO A 209 9.75 4.81 -4.22
C PRO A 209 8.85 5.66 -3.33
N SER A 210 7.55 5.63 -3.60
CA SER A 210 6.53 6.38 -2.88
C SER A 210 5.30 5.53 -2.69
N CYS A 211 4.72 5.58 -1.50
CA CYS A 211 3.59 4.75 -1.09
C CYS A 211 2.27 5.50 -0.93
N GLY A 212 2.25 6.80 -1.16
CA GLY A 212 1.03 7.58 -0.90
C GLY A 212 0.55 7.38 0.54
N HIS A 213 -0.65 6.85 0.74
CA HIS A 213 -1.18 6.49 2.06
C HIS A 213 -1.04 5.00 2.40
N ILE A 214 -0.49 4.18 1.51
CA ILE A 214 -0.20 2.78 1.81
C ILE A 214 0.79 2.71 2.98
N GLY A 215 0.52 1.86 3.95
CA GLY A 215 1.29 1.78 5.19
C GLY A 215 0.82 2.73 6.30
N THR A 216 -0.10 3.63 6.00
CA THR A 216 -0.70 4.53 6.98
C THR A 216 -2.22 4.43 7.00
N GLY A 217 -2.74 3.23 6.87
CA GLY A 217 -4.17 2.92 6.95
C GLY A 217 -4.77 2.41 5.65
N ALA A 218 -4.22 2.80 4.50
CA ALA A 218 -4.54 2.20 3.21
C ALA A 218 -3.70 0.91 3.01
N LEU A 219 -4.30 -0.11 2.43
CA LEU A 219 -3.63 -1.34 2.03
C LEU A 219 -3.40 -1.31 0.52
N GLY A 220 -2.17 -1.54 0.08
CA GLY A 220 -1.88 -1.68 -1.35
C GLY A 220 -2.17 -3.09 -1.85
N ASN A 221 -2.67 -3.20 -3.07
CA ASN A 221 -2.79 -4.49 -3.73
C ASN A 221 -1.43 -4.95 -4.26
N GLY A 222 -1.09 -6.20 -3.99
CA GLY A 222 0.09 -6.84 -4.58
C GLY A 222 -0.13 -7.18 -6.06
N VAL A 223 0.97 -7.32 -6.81
CA VAL A 223 0.92 -7.81 -8.19
C VAL A 223 1.32 -9.28 -8.22
N ALA A 224 0.49 -10.11 -8.85
CA ALA A 224 0.73 -11.54 -8.97
C ALA A 224 0.19 -12.09 -10.30
N ALA A 225 0.73 -13.24 -10.72
CA ALA A 225 0.12 -14.01 -11.81
C ALA A 225 -1.18 -14.64 -11.34
N GLY A 226 -2.20 -14.61 -12.18
CA GLY A 226 -3.50 -15.19 -11.82
C GLY A 226 -4.52 -15.15 -12.93
N PHE A 227 -5.68 -15.72 -12.61
CA PHE A 227 -6.88 -15.70 -13.44
C PHE A 227 -7.98 -15.01 -12.67
N THR A 228 -8.66 -14.06 -13.30
CA THR A 228 -9.80 -13.37 -12.69
C THR A 228 -10.98 -13.37 -13.64
N TYR A 229 -12.16 -13.42 -13.05
CA TYR A 229 -13.43 -13.20 -13.75
C TYR A 229 -14.18 -12.07 -13.08
N THR A 230 -14.68 -11.14 -13.89
CA THR A 230 -15.54 -10.03 -13.45
C THR A 230 -16.89 -10.15 -14.14
N THR A 231 -17.98 -10.14 -13.37
CA THR A 231 -19.34 -10.19 -13.92
C THR A 231 -19.72 -8.90 -14.65
N PRO A 232 -20.70 -8.96 -15.56
CA PRO A 232 -21.40 -7.76 -16.01
C PRO A 232 -22.01 -7.00 -14.83
N SER A 233 -22.37 -5.73 -15.05
CA SER A 233 -23.11 -4.95 -14.06
C SER A 233 -24.58 -5.39 -14.00
N LEU A 234 -25.02 -5.85 -12.85
CA LEU A 234 -26.38 -6.24 -12.57
C LEU A 234 -27.04 -5.15 -11.71
N GLY A 235 -27.56 -4.11 -12.37
CA GLY A 235 -28.18 -2.98 -11.67
C GLY A 235 -27.21 -2.16 -10.80
N GLY A 236 -25.93 -2.15 -11.12
CA GLY A 236 -24.85 -1.52 -10.36
C GLY A 236 -24.03 -2.51 -9.51
N LEU A 237 -24.52 -3.72 -9.29
CA LEU A 237 -23.80 -4.75 -8.56
C LEU A 237 -22.85 -5.51 -9.51
N ARG A 238 -21.59 -5.72 -9.06
CA ARG A 238 -20.60 -6.55 -9.77
C ARG A 238 -19.84 -7.41 -8.77
N PHE A 239 -19.42 -8.56 -9.26
CA PHE A 239 -18.53 -9.47 -8.54
C PHE A 239 -17.26 -9.68 -9.36
N LYS A 240 -16.10 -9.75 -8.69
CA LYS A 240 -14.83 -10.19 -9.25
C LYS A 240 -14.28 -11.30 -8.37
N GLY A 241 -13.94 -12.44 -8.97
CA GLY A 241 -13.26 -13.52 -8.29
C GLY A 241 -11.99 -13.89 -9.04
N GLY A 242 -10.97 -14.35 -8.32
CA GLY A 242 -9.70 -14.72 -8.92
C GLY A 242 -8.94 -15.80 -8.15
N LEU A 243 -8.07 -16.49 -8.87
CA LEU A 243 -7.08 -17.42 -8.33
C LEU A 243 -5.70 -16.92 -8.74
N TYR A 244 -4.86 -16.66 -7.76
CA TYR A 244 -3.52 -16.11 -7.94
C TYR A 244 -2.44 -17.09 -7.49
N ASP A 245 -1.24 -16.92 -8.02
CA ASP A 245 -0.07 -17.58 -7.48
C ASP A 245 0.11 -17.18 -6.00
N PRO A 246 0.36 -18.14 -5.13
CA PRO A 246 0.57 -17.86 -3.72
C PRO A 246 1.92 -17.16 -3.50
N VAL A 247 1.96 -16.25 -2.53
CA VAL A 247 3.19 -15.59 -2.09
C VAL A 247 3.87 -16.43 -1.00
N ARG A 248 5.17 -16.65 -1.12
CA ARG A 248 5.97 -17.28 -0.07
C ARG A 248 6.42 -16.22 0.94
N LEU A 249 5.78 -16.18 2.08
CA LEU A 249 6.08 -15.21 3.14
C LEU A 249 7.34 -15.58 3.92
N LEU A 250 7.59 -16.87 4.10
CA LEU A 250 8.72 -17.44 4.85
C LEU A 250 9.84 -17.95 3.92
N GLY A 251 9.78 -17.61 2.64
CA GLY A 251 10.82 -17.98 1.68
C GLY A 251 10.98 -19.49 1.49
N ALA A 252 12.20 -20.02 1.73
CA ALA A 252 12.52 -21.43 1.53
C ALA A 252 11.87 -22.37 2.57
N TRP A 253 11.44 -21.84 3.72
CA TRP A 253 10.87 -22.60 4.82
C TRP A 253 9.40 -22.97 4.63
N GLU A 254 8.77 -22.50 3.55
CA GLU A 254 7.34 -22.59 3.32
C GLU A 254 7.01 -23.35 2.05
N ARG A 255 5.86 -24.00 2.07
CA ARG A 255 5.12 -24.45 0.89
C ARG A 255 3.76 -23.76 0.85
N ALA A 256 3.42 -23.26 -0.31
CA ALA A 256 2.09 -22.77 -0.60
C ALA A 256 1.50 -23.64 -1.72
N PRO A 257 0.91 -24.82 -1.37
CA PRO A 257 0.55 -25.84 -2.35
C PRO A 257 -0.71 -25.51 -3.14
N TYR A 258 -1.47 -24.53 -2.71
CA TYR A 258 -2.75 -24.17 -3.33
C TYR A 258 -2.71 -22.76 -3.88
N PRO A 259 -3.44 -22.45 -4.95
CA PRO A 259 -3.60 -21.08 -5.42
C PRO A 259 -4.29 -20.24 -4.34
N ARG A 260 -4.02 -18.94 -4.38
CA ARG A 260 -4.62 -17.94 -3.48
C ARG A 260 -5.92 -17.42 -4.08
N PRO A 261 -7.10 -17.78 -3.53
CA PRO A 261 -8.35 -17.17 -3.91
C PRO A 261 -8.48 -15.75 -3.38
N GLU A 262 -8.97 -14.86 -4.22
CA GLU A 262 -9.35 -13.49 -3.87
C GLU A 262 -10.72 -13.18 -4.48
N ALA A 263 -11.52 -12.36 -3.81
CA ALA A 263 -12.81 -11.93 -4.31
C ALA A 263 -13.16 -10.52 -3.88
N ALA A 264 -13.94 -9.83 -4.71
CA ALA A 264 -14.56 -8.56 -4.40
C ALA A 264 -16.02 -8.53 -4.86
N LEU A 265 -16.84 -7.85 -4.09
CA LEU A 265 -18.21 -7.52 -4.44
C LEU A 265 -18.38 -6.02 -4.27
N TRP A 266 -18.89 -5.33 -5.29
CA TRP A 266 -19.18 -3.91 -5.18
C TRP A 266 -20.50 -3.54 -5.81
N PHE A 267 -21.07 -2.49 -5.26
CA PHE A 267 -22.21 -1.79 -5.80
C PHE A 267 -21.79 -0.36 -6.17
N GLU A 268 -21.98 0.01 -7.42
CA GLU A 268 -21.68 1.34 -7.94
C GLU A 268 -22.90 1.87 -8.67
N ARG A 269 -23.31 3.08 -8.31
CA ARG A 269 -24.45 3.73 -8.95
C ARG A 269 -24.23 5.23 -9.12
N ARG A 270 -24.47 5.70 -10.32
CA ARG A 270 -24.60 7.13 -10.62
C ARG A 270 -26.06 7.54 -10.39
N ILE A 271 -26.29 8.31 -9.34
CA ILE A 271 -27.62 8.78 -8.91
C ILE A 271 -28.06 9.97 -9.76
N SER A 272 -27.11 10.82 -10.15
CA SER A 272 -27.29 11.97 -11.05
C SER A 272 -25.99 12.20 -11.85
N PRO A 273 -25.96 13.07 -12.86
CA PRO A 273 -24.73 13.41 -13.56
C PRO A 273 -23.58 13.85 -12.65
N SER A 274 -23.90 14.47 -11.52
CA SER A 274 -22.93 15.00 -10.56
C SER A 274 -22.76 14.14 -9.30
N VAL A 275 -23.54 13.05 -9.13
CA VAL A 275 -23.47 12.23 -7.91
C VAL A 275 -23.25 10.76 -8.27
N MET A 276 -22.13 10.22 -7.80
CA MET A 276 -21.78 8.80 -7.91
C MET A 276 -21.45 8.27 -6.52
N PHE A 277 -21.91 7.05 -6.25
CA PHE A 277 -21.65 6.33 -5.01
C PHE A 277 -21.18 4.92 -5.33
N LYS A 278 -20.15 4.45 -4.60
CA LYS A 278 -19.65 3.08 -4.67
C LYS A 278 -19.41 2.55 -3.26
N VAL A 279 -19.75 1.30 -3.03
CA VAL A 279 -19.34 0.50 -1.85
C VAL A 279 -18.75 -0.79 -2.34
N GLN A 280 -17.65 -1.21 -1.72
CA GLN A 280 -16.94 -2.43 -2.08
C GLN A 280 -16.52 -3.18 -0.81
N GLY A 281 -16.64 -4.51 -0.87
CA GLY A 281 -16.03 -5.43 0.07
C GLY A 281 -15.15 -6.41 -0.69
N GLU A 282 -13.97 -6.72 -0.13
CA GLU A 282 -13.01 -7.64 -0.76
C GLU A 282 -12.31 -8.49 0.27
N GLY A 283 -11.78 -9.63 -0.18
CA GLY A 283 -11.10 -10.55 0.70
C GLY A 283 -10.20 -11.52 -0.02
N MET A 284 -9.27 -12.09 0.74
CA MET A 284 -8.34 -13.12 0.27
C MET A 284 -8.10 -14.18 1.33
N TYR A 285 -7.62 -15.33 0.87
CA TYR A 285 -7.17 -16.43 1.71
C TYR A 285 -5.97 -17.13 1.10
N GLN A 286 -4.98 -17.51 1.92
CA GLN A 286 -3.86 -18.32 1.50
C GLN A 286 -3.49 -19.34 2.57
N TYR A 287 -3.38 -20.58 2.17
CA TYR A 287 -2.87 -21.65 3.01
C TYR A 287 -1.34 -21.74 2.91
N ILE A 288 -0.68 -21.95 4.05
CA ILE A 288 0.77 -22.09 4.16
C ILE A 288 1.09 -23.36 4.96
N ALA A 289 2.01 -24.18 4.44
CA ALA A 289 2.60 -25.30 5.15
C ALA A 289 4.07 -25.01 5.46
N ILE A 290 4.44 -25.02 6.72
CA ILE A 290 5.80 -24.76 7.18
C ILE A 290 6.57 -26.07 7.21
N LYS A 291 7.70 -26.17 6.50
CA LYS A 291 8.39 -27.44 6.21
C LYS A 291 8.97 -28.14 7.42
N GLU A 292 9.53 -27.40 8.38
CA GLU A 292 10.33 -27.98 9.44
C GLU A 292 9.51 -28.49 10.64
N ASN A 293 8.36 -27.89 10.89
CA ASN A 293 7.58 -28.20 12.09
C ASN A 293 6.23 -28.85 11.78
N VAL A 294 6.00 -29.28 10.53
CA VAL A 294 4.69 -29.83 10.09
C VAL A 294 3.53 -28.91 10.51
N ARG A 295 3.80 -27.63 10.63
CA ARG A 295 2.81 -26.65 11.06
C ARG A 295 2.11 -26.07 9.84
N GLU A 296 0.82 -25.98 9.96
CA GLU A 296 -0.01 -25.29 8.98
C GLU A 296 -0.42 -23.93 9.53
N ASP A 297 -0.43 -22.91 8.68
CA ASP A 297 -0.99 -21.61 9.02
C ASP A 297 -1.84 -21.06 7.87
N ARG A 298 -2.59 -20.03 8.17
CA ARG A 298 -3.55 -19.42 7.27
C ARG A 298 -3.35 -17.93 7.25
N VAL A 299 -3.11 -17.40 6.07
CA VAL A 299 -3.08 -15.97 5.83
C VAL A 299 -4.44 -15.59 5.25
N TRP A 300 -5.02 -14.54 5.75
CA TRP A 300 -6.29 -14.05 5.25
C TRP A 300 -6.42 -12.56 5.51
N GLY A 301 -7.22 -11.91 4.70
CA GLY A 301 -7.56 -10.52 4.86
C GLY A 301 -8.92 -10.18 4.27
N VAL A 302 -9.54 -9.18 4.87
CA VAL A 302 -10.74 -8.54 4.37
C VAL A 302 -10.55 -7.05 4.36
N GLU A 303 -11.10 -6.40 3.35
CA GLU A 303 -11.15 -4.95 3.24
C GLU A 303 -12.53 -4.51 2.79
N GLY A 304 -12.97 -3.36 3.29
CA GLY A 304 -14.18 -2.71 2.83
C GLY A 304 -13.95 -1.23 2.64
N GLY A 305 -14.67 -0.62 1.71
CA GLY A 305 -14.56 0.81 1.46
C GLY A 305 -15.77 1.39 0.76
N ALA A 306 -15.83 2.72 0.77
CA ALA A 306 -16.85 3.47 0.08
C ALA A 306 -16.27 4.74 -0.55
N ARG A 307 -16.84 5.13 -1.68
CA ARG A 307 -16.52 6.32 -2.45
C ARG A 307 -17.80 7.10 -2.74
N LEU A 308 -17.77 8.40 -2.50
CA LEU A 308 -18.83 9.33 -2.88
C LEU A 308 -18.22 10.48 -3.68
N GLU A 309 -18.79 10.74 -4.84
CA GLU A 309 -18.52 11.95 -5.61
C GLU A 309 -19.82 12.75 -5.72
N ALA A 310 -19.80 14.02 -5.32
CA ALA A 310 -20.96 14.90 -5.32
C ALA A 310 -20.54 16.32 -5.77
N GLY A 311 -20.69 16.61 -7.05
CA GLY A 311 -20.17 17.84 -7.65
C GLY A 311 -18.67 17.97 -7.50
N PRO A 312 -18.17 19.03 -6.82
CA PRO A 312 -16.73 19.18 -6.56
C PRO A 312 -16.22 18.29 -5.43
N LEU A 313 -17.09 17.76 -4.58
CA LEU A 313 -16.73 16.97 -3.41
C LEU A 313 -16.46 15.53 -3.79
N ARG A 314 -15.37 14.98 -3.26
CA ARG A 314 -15.03 13.55 -3.30
C ARG A 314 -14.66 13.07 -1.91
N LEU A 315 -15.27 12.00 -1.49
CA LEU A 315 -15.02 11.34 -0.22
C LEU A 315 -14.65 9.88 -0.47
N GLY A 316 -13.65 9.39 0.25
CA GLY A 316 -13.23 8.00 0.24
C GLY A 316 -12.95 7.54 1.67
N ILE A 317 -13.38 6.32 1.98
CA ILE A 317 -13.04 5.63 3.23
C ILE A 317 -12.73 4.18 2.93
N SER A 318 -11.75 3.60 3.61
CA SER A 318 -11.51 2.16 3.64
C SER A 318 -11.06 1.70 5.01
N ALA A 319 -11.26 0.41 5.27
CA ALA A 319 -10.72 -0.27 6.43
C ALA A 319 -10.44 -1.72 6.08
N TYR A 320 -9.32 -2.24 6.59
CA TYR A 320 -8.94 -3.64 6.42
C TYR A 320 -8.56 -4.29 7.75
N HIS A 321 -8.68 -5.61 7.77
CA HIS A 321 -8.21 -6.45 8.86
C HIS A 321 -7.75 -7.80 8.31
N GLY A 322 -6.70 -8.37 8.91
CA GLY A 322 -6.28 -9.71 8.52
C GLY A 322 -5.03 -10.20 9.23
N LYS A 323 -4.74 -11.48 9.02
CA LYS A 323 -3.59 -12.20 9.55
C LYS A 323 -2.54 -12.40 8.46
N GLY A 324 -1.29 -12.01 8.70
CA GLY A 324 -0.18 -12.20 7.78
C GLY A 324 -0.16 -11.25 6.58
N LEU A 325 -1.00 -10.21 6.56
CA LEU A 325 -1.10 -9.27 5.44
C LEU A 325 0.06 -8.29 5.36
N GLY A 326 0.64 -7.91 6.48
CA GLY A 326 1.53 -6.75 6.57
C GLY A 326 0.79 -5.43 6.70
N SER A 327 1.57 -4.35 6.73
CA SER A 327 1.05 -3.00 6.94
C SER A 327 1.06 -2.15 5.67
N TYR A 328 1.67 -2.61 4.58
CA TYR A 328 1.86 -1.87 3.33
C TYR A 328 1.08 -2.50 2.18
N ILE A 329 1.74 -3.37 1.44
CA ILE A 329 1.15 -4.09 0.32
C ILE A 329 0.81 -5.49 0.79
N ALA A 330 -0.38 -5.94 0.47
CA ALA A 330 -0.85 -7.26 0.85
C ALA A 330 0.19 -8.33 0.48
N LEU A 331 0.70 -9.04 1.48
CA LEU A 331 1.65 -10.14 1.38
C LEU A 331 3.08 -9.81 0.91
N GLN A 332 3.41 -8.59 0.58
CA GLN A 332 4.76 -8.27 0.05
C GLN A 332 5.77 -7.92 1.15
N ASN A 333 5.31 -7.52 2.31
CA ASN A 333 6.18 -7.13 3.42
C ASN A 333 6.18 -8.17 4.54
N ALA A 334 6.81 -9.29 4.27
CA ALA A 334 6.83 -10.44 5.17
C ALA A 334 7.49 -10.17 6.53
N ALA A 335 8.48 -9.27 6.58
CA ALA A 335 9.25 -9.03 7.80
C ALA A 335 8.43 -8.43 8.95
N SER A 336 7.34 -7.70 8.65
CA SER A 336 6.42 -7.17 9.66
C SER A 336 5.26 -8.08 9.98
N THR A 337 5.06 -9.16 9.22
CA THR A 337 3.87 -10.00 9.29
C THR A 337 4.02 -11.20 10.20
N PHE A 338 5.23 -11.62 10.50
CA PHE A 338 5.47 -12.81 11.31
C PHE A 338 6.65 -12.66 12.27
N ASP A 339 6.64 -13.45 13.32
CA ASP A 339 7.79 -13.66 14.18
C ASP A 339 8.80 -14.55 13.44
N GLN A 340 10.00 -14.03 13.19
CA GLN A 340 11.02 -14.74 12.41
C GLN A 340 11.50 -16.02 13.10
N VAL A 341 11.48 -16.07 14.42
CA VAL A 341 11.95 -17.22 15.18
C VAL A 341 10.92 -18.33 15.22
N TYR A 342 9.67 -17.98 15.51
CA TYR A 342 8.59 -18.96 15.73
C TYR A 342 7.57 -19.01 14.59
N ARG A 343 7.71 -18.12 13.60
CA ARG A 343 6.89 -18.11 12.38
C ARG A 343 5.40 -17.94 12.62
N ASP A 344 5.03 -17.30 13.71
CA ASP A 344 3.67 -16.85 13.96
C ASP A 344 3.37 -15.58 13.16
N MET A 345 2.16 -15.49 12.62
CA MET A 345 1.75 -14.36 11.80
C MET A 345 0.93 -13.34 12.58
N ARG A 346 1.29 -12.07 12.39
CA ARG A 346 0.64 -10.93 13.06
C ARG A 346 -0.66 -10.56 12.41
N TYR A 347 -1.55 -10.03 13.22
CA TYR A 347 -2.74 -9.34 12.74
C TYR A 347 -2.43 -7.86 12.52
N PHE A 348 -2.98 -7.33 11.44
CA PHE A 348 -2.94 -5.91 11.12
C PHE A 348 -4.36 -5.40 10.88
N THR A 349 -4.60 -4.17 11.33
CA THR A 349 -5.85 -3.44 11.08
C THR A 349 -5.51 -2.06 10.57
N GLY A 350 -6.04 -1.66 9.44
CA GLY A 350 -5.86 -0.33 8.88
C GLY A 350 -7.18 0.37 8.65
N MET A 351 -7.17 1.70 8.76
CA MET A 351 -8.28 2.59 8.44
C MET A 351 -7.77 3.82 7.73
N TYR A 352 -8.46 4.23 6.68
CA TYR A 352 -8.12 5.38 5.88
C TYR A 352 -9.36 6.17 5.49
N ALA A 353 -9.25 7.49 5.53
CA ALA A 353 -10.29 8.41 5.10
C ALA A 353 -9.68 9.58 4.33
N GLN A 354 -10.37 10.05 3.31
CA GLN A 354 -9.94 11.12 2.45
C GLN A 354 -11.09 12.01 1.99
N LEU A 355 -10.77 13.29 1.84
CA LEU A 355 -11.63 14.30 1.25
C LEU A 355 -10.85 15.03 0.16
N ALA A 356 -11.48 15.25 -1.01
CA ALA A 356 -10.96 16.12 -2.05
C ALA A 356 -12.06 17.08 -2.54
N LEU A 357 -11.63 18.31 -2.86
CA LEU A 357 -12.45 19.33 -3.51
C LEU A 357 -11.82 19.62 -4.87
N VAL A 358 -12.57 19.34 -5.94
CA VAL A 358 -12.10 19.45 -7.32
C VAL A 358 -12.88 20.53 -8.03
N PHE A 359 -12.19 21.61 -8.44
CA PHE A 359 -12.75 22.75 -9.15
C PHE A 359 -12.01 22.92 -10.46
N ALA A 360 -12.70 22.74 -11.58
CA ALA A 360 -12.11 22.92 -12.92
C ALA A 360 -10.69 22.32 -13.05
N ARG A 361 -9.66 23.11 -12.77
CA ARG A 361 -8.25 22.73 -12.83
C ARG A 361 -7.57 22.55 -11.49
N GLU A 362 -8.26 22.89 -10.39
CA GLU A 362 -7.70 22.89 -9.06
C GLU A 362 -8.24 21.72 -8.24
N GLN A 363 -7.38 21.07 -7.47
CA GLN A 363 -7.79 20.08 -6.51
C GLN A 363 -7.10 20.33 -5.17
N PHE A 364 -7.91 20.45 -4.11
CA PHE A 364 -7.47 20.48 -2.72
C PHE A 364 -7.86 19.16 -2.08
N SER A 365 -6.92 18.52 -1.41
CA SER A 365 -7.18 17.21 -0.82
C SER A 365 -6.55 17.08 0.55
N THR A 366 -7.18 16.31 1.41
CA THR A 366 -6.65 15.91 2.71
C THR A 366 -6.95 14.45 2.97
N GLY A 367 -6.04 13.76 3.62
CA GLY A 367 -6.20 12.36 3.99
C GLY A 367 -5.66 12.08 5.38
N ILE A 368 -6.25 11.13 6.04
CA ILE A 368 -5.80 10.61 7.33
C ILE A 368 -5.99 9.11 7.38
N GLY A 369 -5.01 8.43 7.93
CA GLY A 369 -5.13 6.99 8.13
C GLY A 369 -4.22 6.48 9.22
N ARG A 370 -4.52 5.27 9.67
CA ARG A 370 -3.75 4.58 10.69
C ARG A 370 -3.77 3.08 10.45
N VAL A 371 -2.59 2.46 10.58
CA VAL A 371 -2.47 1.01 10.70
C VAL A 371 -2.06 0.65 12.11
N MET A 372 -2.56 -0.47 12.60
CA MET A 372 -2.26 -1.06 13.90
C MET A 372 -1.69 -2.46 13.71
N GLY A 373 -0.52 -2.72 14.31
CA GLY A 373 0.04 -4.05 14.44
C GLY A 373 -0.32 -4.64 15.81
N HIS A 374 -0.81 -5.86 15.82
CA HIS A 374 -1.21 -6.54 17.06
C HIS A 374 -0.07 -7.41 17.58
N LEU A 375 0.15 -7.40 18.89
CA LEU A 375 1.11 -8.29 19.53
C LEU A 375 0.62 -9.74 19.46
N LEU A 376 1.53 -10.65 19.15
CA LEU A 376 1.31 -12.08 19.29
C LEU A 376 1.34 -12.48 20.78
N ASP A 377 0.75 -13.63 21.10
CA ASP A 377 0.85 -14.18 22.44
C ASP A 377 2.30 -14.51 22.80
N SER A 378 3.08 -14.90 21.80
CA SER A 378 4.52 -15.08 21.92
C SER A 378 5.28 -13.82 22.29
N ASP A 379 4.87 -12.66 21.76
CA ASP A 379 5.45 -11.37 22.15
C ASP A 379 5.18 -11.07 23.64
N LYS A 380 4.09 -11.62 24.18
CA LYS A 380 3.66 -11.40 25.58
C LYS A 380 4.27 -12.41 26.56
N ASN A 381 4.35 -13.65 26.17
CA ASN A 381 4.61 -14.77 27.10
C ASN A 381 5.90 -15.55 26.78
N GLY A 382 6.58 -15.21 25.68
CA GLY A 382 7.66 -16.02 25.13
C GLY A 382 7.12 -17.27 24.41
N HIS A 383 8.02 -18.09 23.91
CA HIS A 383 7.70 -19.30 23.17
C HIS A 383 8.18 -20.53 23.88
N VAL A 384 7.41 -21.60 23.83
CA VAL A 384 7.87 -22.92 24.20
C VAL A 384 8.88 -23.39 23.14
N VAL A 385 10.09 -23.69 23.55
CA VAL A 385 11.11 -24.26 22.65
C VAL A 385 10.67 -25.67 22.28
N LEU A 386 10.64 -25.96 20.98
CA LEU A 386 10.25 -27.26 20.46
C LEU A 386 11.50 -28.00 19.95
N ASP A 387 11.50 -29.34 20.12
CA ASP A 387 12.50 -30.19 19.47
C ASP A 387 12.24 -30.37 17.97
N ASP A 388 13.12 -31.09 17.27
CA ASP A 388 13.01 -31.36 15.83
C ASP A 388 11.72 -32.10 15.42
N MET A 389 11.03 -32.70 16.37
CA MET A 389 9.74 -33.37 16.18
C MET A 389 8.54 -32.53 16.60
N GLY A 390 8.76 -31.24 16.93
CA GLY A 390 7.71 -30.32 17.35
C GLY A 390 7.18 -30.54 18.76
N ARG A 391 7.90 -31.26 19.62
CA ARG A 391 7.53 -31.50 21.03
C ARG A 391 8.20 -30.45 21.91
N PRO A 392 7.53 -30.01 23.02
CA PRO A 392 8.14 -29.11 23.99
C PRO A 392 9.46 -29.69 24.55
N MET A 393 10.53 -28.90 24.44
CA MET A 393 11.73 -29.18 25.20
C MET A 393 11.48 -28.88 26.69
N LEU A 394 11.90 -29.75 27.57
CA LEU A 394 11.69 -29.59 28.98
C LEU A 394 13.01 -29.27 29.70
N ASP A 395 12.93 -28.45 30.74
CA ASP A 395 14.04 -28.18 31.63
C ASP A 395 14.28 -29.41 32.55
N MET A 396 15.29 -29.36 33.45
CA MET A 396 15.62 -30.44 34.37
C MET A 396 14.49 -30.71 35.39
N ASN A 397 13.52 -29.84 35.53
CA ASN A 397 12.37 -29.98 36.42
C ASN A 397 11.12 -30.47 35.68
N GLY A 398 11.22 -30.72 34.36
CA GLY A 398 10.10 -31.16 33.55
C GLY A 398 9.18 -30.03 33.06
N ASN A 399 9.55 -28.78 33.23
CA ASN A 399 8.79 -27.65 32.72
C ASN A 399 9.21 -27.30 31.27
N PRO A 400 8.28 -26.83 30.42
CA PRO A 400 8.63 -26.35 29.09
C PRO A 400 9.66 -25.21 29.15
N ILE A 401 10.72 -25.36 28.39
CA ILE A 401 11.69 -24.27 28.19
C ILE A 401 11.01 -23.17 27.42
N ILE A 402 11.01 -21.94 27.95
CA ILE A 402 10.45 -20.77 27.33
C ILE A 402 11.60 -19.93 26.75
N ASP A 403 11.62 -19.78 25.45
CA ASP A 403 12.50 -18.82 24.81
C ASP A 403 11.86 -17.43 24.82
N LEU A 404 12.59 -16.49 25.38
CA LEU A 404 12.16 -15.13 25.60
C LEU A 404 12.82 -14.16 24.61
N THR A 405 13.72 -14.66 23.78
CA THR A 405 14.52 -13.85 22.83
C THR A 405 13.67 -12.97 21.93
N PRO A 406 12.52 -13.44 21.38
CA PRO A 406 11.65 -12.59 20.56
C PRO A 406 10.97 -11.45 21.31
N ALA A 407 10.96 -11.52 22.63
CA ALA A 407 10.35 -10.50 23.48
C ALA A 407 11.22 -9.24 23.63
N TYR A 408 12.43 -9.27 23.08
CA TYR A 408 13.36 -8.14 23.17
C TYR A 408 13.29 -7.26 21.94
N GLY A 409 12.93 -6.03 22.13
CA GLY A 409 13.07 -4.96 21.15
C GLY A 409 11.80 -4.19 20.83
N ASN A 410 11.99 -2.95 20.47
CA ASN A 410 10.96 -2.04 19.98
C ASN A 410 10.56 -2.36 18.52
N SER A 411 10.78 -3.58 18.04
CA SER A 411 10.63 -3.97 16.64
C SER A 411 9.17 -4.14 16.22
N ASN A 412 8.26 -4.24 17.18
CA ASN A 412 6.86 -4.49 16.86
C ASN A 412 6.10 -3.19 16.66
N LEU A 413 5.60 -3.00 15.45
CA LEU A 413 4.77 -1.87 15.12
C LEU A 413 3.50 -1.85 15.98
N LYS A 414 3.27 -0.73 16.67
CA LYS A 414 2.02 -0.46 17.38
C LYS A 414 1.05 0.31 16.49
N TYR A 415 1.49 1.46 16.02
CA TYR A 415 0.71 2.32 15.12
C TYR A 415 1.60 2.95 14.07
N GLN A 416 1.09 3.03 12.84
CA GLN A 416 1.56 3.96 11.84
C GLN A 416 0.42 4.89 11.46
N THR A 417 0.64 6.20 11.54
CA THR A 417 -0.38 7.21 11.25
C THR A 417 0.15 8.15 10.20
N GLY A 418 -0.64 8.39 9.18
CA GLY A 418 -0.38 9.38 8.14
C GLY A 418 -1.45 10.47 8.15
N PHE A 419 -1.02 11.70 7.94
CA PHE A 419 -1.89 12.84 7.66
C PHE A 419 -1.30 13.61 6.47
N SER A 420 -2.14 13.97 5.53
CA SER A 420 -1.73 14.66 4.30
C SER A 420 -2.61 15.86 3.98
N LEU A 421 -1.97 16.84 3.35
CA LEU A 421 -2.61 17.96 2.67
C LEU A 421 -1.97 18.07 1.30
N ALA A 422 -2.76 18.29 0.25
CA ALA A 422 -2.21 18.48 -1.08
C ALA A 422 -3.03 19.47 -1.90
N PHE A 423 -2.31 20.11 -2.81
CA PHE A 423 -2.85 20.94 -3.87
C PHE A 423 -2.30 20.47 -5.20
N TYR A 424 -3.19 20.27 -6.16
CA TYR A 424 -2.85 19.90 -7.54
C TYR A 424 -3.47 20.90 -8.50
N HIS A 425 -2.66 21.31 -9.47
CA HIS A 425 -3.06 22.15 -10.58
C HIS A 425 -2.95 21.39 -11.89
N HIS A 426 -4.07 21.17 -12.55
CA HIS A 426 -4.11 20.55 -13.87
C HIS A 426 -3.85 21.60 -14.94
N VAL A 427 -2.59 21.74 -15.37
CA VAL A 427 -2.19 22.66 -16.44
C VAL A 427 -2.93 22.31 -17.72
N SER A 428 -3.05 21.01 -17.99
CA SER A 428 -3.81 20.43 -19.11
C SER A 428 -4.34 19.06 -18.71
N ASP A 429 -4.99 18.37 -19.63
CA ASP A 429 -5.48 17.01 -19.43
C ASP A 429 -4.34 15.99 -19.28
N VAL A 430 -3.11 16.33 -19.67
CA VAL A 430 -1.94 15.47 -19.66
C VAL A 430 -0.84 15.91 -18.68
N LEU A 431 -0.94 17.12 -18.10
CA LEU A 431 0.09 17.67 -17.20
C LEU A 431 -0.52 18.19 -15.91
N VAL A 432 -0.06 17.62 -14.80
CA VAL A 432 -0.46 17.99 -13.44
C VAL A 432 0.77 18.44 -12.66
N LEU A 433 0.67 19.60 -12.02
CA LEU A 433 1.63 20.07 -11.03
C LEU A 433 1.07 19.82 -9.64
N GLY A 434 1.91 19.40 -8.71
CA GLY A 434 1.48 19.06 -7.35
C GLY A 434 2.42 19.57 -6.28
N ILE A 435 1.84 19.94 -5.16
CA ILE A 435 2.53 20.15 -3.89
C ILE A 435 1.75 19.42 -2.83
N ASP A 436 2.43 18.63 -2.00
CA ASP A 436 1.82 17.95 -0.87
C ASP A 436 2.69 18.03 0.38
N TYR A 437 2.00 18.04 1.49
CA TYR A 437 2.56 17.88 2.82
C TYR A 437 2.09 16.56 3.40
N PHE A 438 3.02 15.78 3.94
CA PHE A 438 2.74 14.51 4.59
C PHE A 438 3.38 14.45 5.96
N ARG A 439 2.58 14.22 6.99
CA ARG A 439 3.06 13.93 8.34
C ARG A 439 2.94 12.44 8.59
N PHE A 440 4.05 11.81 8.89
CA PHE A 440 4.13 10.41 9.23
C PHE A 440 4.53 10.24 10.70
N GLN A 441 3.89 9.30 11.36
CA GLN A 441 4.20 8.94 12.73
C GLN A 441 4.18 7.43 12.87
N THR A 442 5.26 6.87 13.43
CA THR A 442 5.34 5.48 13.86
C THR A 442 5.47 5.43 15.37
N ASP A 443 4.67 4.61 16.00
CA ASP A 443 4.75 4.27 17.41
C ASP A 443 5.02 2.76 17.49
N TRP A 444 6.01 2.35 18.27
CA TRP A 444 6.34 0.95 18.52
C TRP A 444 5.81 0.49 19.87
N TRP A 445 5.57 -0.81 19.99
CA TRP A 445 5.37 -1.42 21.29
C TRP A 445 6.67 -1.31 22.09
N GLY A 446 6.56 -0.96 23.37
CA GLY A 446 7.74 -0.88 24.24
C GLY A 446 8.42 -2.24 24.40
N ALA A 447 9.73 -2.20 24.63
CA ALA A 447 10.52 -3.36 24.92
C ALA A 447 10.13 -4.01 26.26
N ARG A 448 10.36 -5.32 26.38
CA ARG A 448 10.43 -5.97 27.67
C ARG A 448 11.81 -5.73 28.29
N ASN A 449 11.85 -5.48 29.56
CA ASN A 449 13.08 -5.53 30.32
C ASN A 449 13.17 -6.92 30.97
N ALA A 450 14.12 -7.73 30.53
CA ALA A 450 14.44 -8.96 31.20
C ALA A 450 15.72 -8.69 32.00
N THR A 451 15.62 -8.82 33.30
CA THR A 451 16.78 -8.85 34.18
C THR A 451 17.11 -10.28 34.51
N LEU A 452 18.31 -10.70 34.18
CA LEU A 452 18.86 -11.96 34.68
C LEU A 452 19.27 -11.72 36.13
N ASP A 453 18.68 -12.43 37.06
CA ASP A 453 19.20 -12.50 38.43
C ASP A 453 20.51 -13.29 38.39
N PRO A 454 21.67 -12.67 38.64
CA PRO A 454 22.96 -13.36 38.54
C PRO A 454 23.13 -14.43 39.62
N THR A 455 22.31 -14.43 40.65
CA THR A 455 22.40 -15.38 41.77
C THR A 455 21.56 -16.63 41.54
N THR A 456 20.42 -16.48 40.90
CA THR A 456 19.46 -17.57 40.70
C THR A 456 19.39 -18.04 39.25
N SER A 457 20.06 -17.33 38.32
CA SER A 457 19.92 -17.53 36.86
C SER A 457 18.47 -17.48 36.39
N THR A 458 17.58 -16.86 37.18
CA THR A 458 16.19 -16.68 36.82
C THR A 458 16.02 -15.35 36.06
N VAL A 459 15.25 -15.42 34.99
CA VAL A 459 14.89 -14.24 34.21
C VAL A 459 13.61 -13.67 34.80
N THR A 460 13.70 -12.47 35.38
CA THR A 460 12.52 -11.73 35.77
C THR A 460 12.01 -10.93 34.61
N MET A 461 10.83 -11.26 34.13
CA MET A 461 10.21 -10.60 33.00
C MET A 461 9.24 -9.51 33.42
N LEU A 462 9.38 -8.37 32.83
CA LEU A 462 8.34 -7.35 32.81
C LEU A 462 7.32 -7.65 31.70
N GLN A 463 6.09 -7.25 31.92
CA GLN A 463 5.01 -7.37 30.93
C GLN A 463 5.36 -6.63 29.61
N PRO A 464 4.91 -7.11 28.44
CA PRO A 464 5.10 -6.41 27.18
C PRO A 464 4.59 -4.97 27.29
N GLY A 465 5.37 -4.03 26.76
CA GLY A 465 5.03 -2.63 26.85
C GLY A 465 5.20 -2.00 28.22
N SER A 466 5.89 -2.66 29.15
CA SER A 466 6.23 -2.11 30.47
C SER A 466 7.22 -0.94 30.36
N LEU A 467 8.05 -0.93 29.32
CA LEU A 467 8.80 0.26 28.92
C LEU A 467 8.01 1.04 27.89
N PRO A 468 8.02 2.38 27.94
CA PRO A 468 7.34 3.19 26.93
C PRO A 468 7.91 2.86 25.55
N GLY A 469 7.02 2.65 24.60
CA GLY A 469 7.38 2.50 23.20
C GLY A 469 8.00 3.77 22.66
N GLU A 470 8.93 3.63 21.76
CA GLU A 470 9.52 4.78 21.08
C GLU A 470 8.59 5.30 20.00
N LYS A 471 8.81 6.54 19.62
CA LYS A 471 7.98 7.25 18.65
C LYS A 471 8.84 8.01 17.67
N GLN A 472 8.54 7.85 16.39
CA GLN A 472 9.14 8.64 15.34
C GLN A 472 8.08 9.51 14.67
N VAL A 473 8.41 10.78 14.41
CA VAL A 473 7.56 11.69 13.63
C VAL A 473 8.41 12.37 12.58
N VAL A 474 7.98 12.25 11.33
CA VAL A 474 8.62 12.91 10.19
C VAL A 474 7.59 13.68 9.39
N HIS A 475 8.01 14.83 8.90
CA HIS A 475 7.24 15.71 8.03
C HIS A 475 7.90 15.75 6.66
N PHE A 476 7.12 15.57 5.62
CA PHE A 476 7.56 15.67 4.24
C PHE A 476 6.86 16.83 3.55
N LEU A 477 7.61 17.59 2.79
CA LEU A 477 7.10 18.57 1.84
C LEU A 477 7.56 18.11 0.46
N ASN A 478 6.60 17.89 -0.42
CA ASN A 478 6.83 17.34 -1.75
C ASN A 478 6.30 18.31 -2.80
N MET A 479 7.03 18.48 -3.92
CA MET A 479 6.56 19.24 -5.07
C MET A 479 7.07 18.62 -6.36
N GLY A 480 6.22 18.60 -7.38
CA GLY A 480 6.63 18.02 -8.66
C GLY A 480 5.55 18.05 -9.72
N ALA A 481 5.76 17.24 -10.72
CA ALA A 481 4.90 17.16 -11.89
C ALA A 481 4.67 15.71 -12.33
N THR A 482 3.49 15.49 -12.90
CA THR A 482 3.13 14.27 -13.60
C THR A 482 2.67 14.61 -15.01
N PHE A 483 3.30 13.98 -15.99
CA PHE A 483 2.86 13.96 -17.37
C PHE A 483 2.31 12.57 -17.69
N HIS A 484 1.13 12.51 -18.31
CA HIS A 484 0.50 11.24 -18.71
C HIS A 484 -0.11 11.36 -20.11
N TRP A 485 -0.21 10.22 -20.80
CA TRP A 485 -0.79 10.10 -22.13
C TRP A 485 -1.67 8.86 -22.24
#